data_6be57beedeed531c7696336182cfe300
#
_entry.id   6be57beedeed531c7696336182cfe300
#
_cell.length_a   1.000
_cell.length_b   1.000
_cell.length_c   1.000
_cell.angle_alpha   90.00
_cell.angle_beta   90.00
_cell.angle_gamma   90.00
#
_symmetry.space_group_name_H-M   'P 1'
#
loop_
_entity.id
_entity.type
_entity.pdbx_description
1 polymer ?
#
loop_
_entity_poly.entity_id
_entity_poly.type
_entity_poly.pdbx_seq_one_letter_code
_entity_poly.pdbx_strand_id
1 'polypeptide(L)'
;MGWLEVNVSCPNVHGGGMSFGTQPEAAAEVTRAVKAVTTKPVIIKLSPNVTDIVSIARACEDAGADGISLINTMLGMRVNLRTRKPVIANTMGGFSGPAIFPVALRMVYQVSKAVKVPVIGMGGVSSAEDVIEMMLAGATAVEVGAANLVNPFASRDIVRSLPETMEKYGIQILSDIIGGAH
;
A
#
# COMPACT_ATOMS: atom_id res chain seq x y z
N MET A 1 -17.71 4.45 -11.44
CA MET A 1 -16.37 4.43 -10.84
C MET A 1 -16.29 5.62 -9.88
N GLY A 2 -16.06 5.38 -8.59
CA GLY A 2 -16.14 6.41 -7.54
C GLY A 2 -14.84 7.24 -7.39
N TRP A 3 -13.67 6.64 -7.62
CA TRP A 3 -12.34 7.23 -7.45
C TRP A 3 -11.32 6.54 -8.36
N LEU A 4 -10.13 7.11 -8.47
CA LEU A 4 -9.02 6.60 -9.27
C LEU A 4 -7.83 6.29 -8.34
N GLU A 5 -7.25 5.10 -8.45
CA GLU A 5 -5.95 4.80 -7.86
C GLU A 5 -4.88 4.83 -8.96
N VAL A 6 -3.91 5.73 -8.82
CA VAL A 6 -2.81 5.91 -9.76
C VAL A 6 -1.58 5.18 -9.23
N ASN A 7 -1.19 4.13 -9.93
CA ASN A 7 -0.02 3.34 -9.57
C ASN A 7 1.26 3.94 -10.19
N VAL A 8 2.03 4.70 -9.41
CA VAL A 8 3.30 5.31 -9.83
C VAL A 8 4.52 4.41 -9.57
N SER A 9 4.32 3.17 -9.12
CA SER A 9 5.38 2.35 -8.54
C SER A 9 5.55 0.96 -9.17
N CYS A 10 5.04 0.71 -10.40
CA CYS A 10 5.11 -0.61 -11.01
C CYS A 10 6.54 -0.96 -11.44
N PRO A 11 7.18 -2.02 -10.89
CA PRO A 11 8.53 -2.41 -11.25
C PRO A 11 8.63 -3.08 -12.63
N ASN A 12 7.48 -3.44 -13.22
CA ASN A 12 7.41 -4.25 -14.45
C ASN A 12 7.17 -3.42 -15.71
N VAL A 13 7.10 -2.09 -15.62
CA VAL A 13 6.86 -1.20 -16.78
C VAL A 13 8.17 -0.57 -17.21
N HIS A 14 8.64 -0.90 -18.41
CA HIS A 14 9.80 -0.26 -19.03
C HIS A 14 9.47 1.21 -19.37
N GLY A 15 10.27 2.14 -18.84
CA GLY A 15 10.21 3.57 -19.18
C GLY A 15 9.26 4.45 -18.38
N GLY A 16 8.69 3.96 -17.25
CA GLY A 16 7.76 4.82 -16.52
C GLY A 16 7.53 4.49 -15.04
N GLY A 17 7.17 3.24 -14.74
CA GLY A 17 6.58 2.90 -13.45
C GLY A 17 7.42 3.23 -12.22
N MET A 18 8.58 2.60 -12.04
CA MET A 18 9.43 2.82 -10.85
C MET A 18 10.07 4.21 -10.80
N SER A 19 10.38 4.82 -11.95
CA SER A 19 11.03 6.14 -11.99
C SER A 19 10.14 7.26 -11.44
N PHE A 20 8.84 7.16 -11.64
CA PHE A 20 7.88 8.16 -11.13
C PHE A 20 7.61 8.02 -9.61
N GLY A 21 7.68 6.81 -9.08
CA GLY A 21 7.37 6.56 -7.65
C GLY A 21 8.57 6.63 -6.71
N THR A 22 9.78 6.89 -7.21
CA THR A 22 11.00 6.94 -6.39
C THR A 22 11.49 8.36 -6.10
N GLN A 23 10.95 9.37 -6.78
CA GLN A 23 11.30 10.77 -6.61
C GLN A 23 10.05 11.59 -6.27
N PRO A 24 10.10 12.45 -5.22
CA PRO A 24 8.94 13.26 -4.80
C PRO A 24 8.41 14.14 -5.93
N GLU A 25 9.30 14.79 -6.69
CA GLU A 25 8.94 15.71 -7.78
C GLU A 25 8.21 14.99 -8.91
N ALA A 26 8.69 13.81 -9.30
CA ALA A 26 8.08 13.01 -10.37
C ALA A 26 6.69 12.49 -9.95
N ALA A 27 6.53 12.03 -8.71
CA ALA A 27 5.23 11.60 -8.18
C ALA A 27 4.23 12.76 -8.11
N ALA A 28 4.68 13.96 -7.70
CA ALA A 28 3.88 15.17 -7.67
C ALA A 28 3.47 15.63 -9.08
N GLU A 29 4.35 15.53 -10.08
CA GLU A 29 4.03 15.87 -11.48
C GLU A 29 2.92 14.96 -12.02
N VAL A 30 3.03 13.65 -11.85
CA VAL A 30 1.97 12.70 -12.22
C VAL A 30 0.66 13.02 -11.51
N THR A 31 0.72 13.31 -10.21
CA THR A 31 -0.47 13.67 -9.42
C THR A 31 -1.16 14.90 -10.01
N ARG A 32 -0.43 15.98 -10.26
CA ARG A 32 -0.97 17.22 -10.88
C ARG A 32 -1.57 16.95 -12.26
N ALA A 33 -0.88 16.18 -13.10
CA ALA A 33 -1.34 15.86 -14.45
C ALA A 33 -2.68 15.10 -14.43
N VAL A 34 -2.82 14.12 -13.54
CA VAL A 34 -4.08 13.36 -13.40
C VAL A 34 -5.19 14.25 -12.82
N LYS A 35 -4.90 15.02 -11.77
CA LYS A 35 -5.88 15.93 -11.16
C LYS A 35 -6.40 16.99 -12.14
N ALA A 36 -5.59 17.44 -13.08
CA ALA A 36 -5.98 18.44 -14.08
C ALA A 36 -7.06 17.94 -15.06
N VAL A 37 -7.20 16.60 -15.24
CA VAL A 37 -8.12 16.01 -16.24
C VAL A 37 -9.27 15.22 -15.64
N THR A 38 -9.41 15.21 -14.29
CA THR A 38 -10.49 14.49 -13.62
C THR A 38 -11.09 15.30 -12.48
N THR A 39 -12.39 15.13 -12.27
CA THR A 39 -13.13 15.62 -11.09
C THR A 39 -13.29 14.56 -10.00
N LYS A 40 -12.81 13.34 -10.26
CA LYS A 40 -12.91 12.23 -9.29
C LYS A 40 -11.79 12.30 -8.27
N PRO A 41 -12.01 11.80 -7.06
CA PRO A 41 -10.92 11.62 -6.11
C PRO A 41 -9.77 10.79 -6.69
N VAL A 42 -8.55 11.24 -6.47
CA VAL A 42 -7.31 10.61 -6.95
C VAL A 42 -6.49 10.14 -5.76
N ILE A 43 -6.25 8.84 -5.69
CA ILE A 43 -5.38 8.20 -4.70
C ILE A 43 -4.08 7.82 -5.39
N ILE A 44 -2.94 8.12 -4.75
CA ILE A 44 -1.62 7.79 -5.31
C ILE A 44 -1.04 6.60 -4.56
N LYS A 45 -0.73 5.53 -5.31
CA LYS A 45 -0.15 4.29 -4.76
C LYS A 45 1.36 4.33 -4.77
N LEU A 46 1.95 4.32 -3.55
CA LEU A 46 3.38 4.52 -3.33
C LEU A 46 4.19 3.22 -3.33
N SER A 47 5.47 3.37 -3.76
CA SER A 47 6.48 2.31 -3.74
C SER A 47 7.15 2.18 -2.37
N PRO A 48 7.38 0.95 -1.87
CA PRO A 48 8.24 0.73 -0.70
C PRO A 48 9.74 0.77 -1.03
N ASN A 49 10.11 0.79 -2.30
CA ASN A 49 11.51 0.68 -2.75
C ASN A 49 12.20 2.05 -2.77
N VAL A 50 12.07 2.75 -1.67
CA VAL A 50 12.58 4.12 -1.45
C VAL A 50 13.15 4.27 -0.05
N THR A 51 14.04 5.23 0.12
CA THR A 51 14.63 5.52 1.43
C THR A 51 13.67 6.33 2.31
N ASP A 52 12.98 7.31 1.72
CA ASP A 52 12.04 8.19 2.41
C ASP A 52 10.68 8.23 1.68
N ILE A 53 9.76 7.40 2.15
CA ILE A 53 8.40 7.34 1.61
C ILE A 53 7.56 8.55 2.05
N VAL A 54 7.90 9.17 3.17
CA VAL A 54 7.17 10.31 3.72
C VAL A 54 7.31 11.54 2.83
N SER A 55 8.51 11.81 2.32
CA SER A 55 8.75 12.92 1.40
C SER A 55 7.91 12.79 0.13
N ILE A 56 7.77 11.56 -0.40
CA ILE A 56 6.95 11.30 -1.60
C ILE A 56 5.47 11.48 -1.29
N ALA A 57 4.99 10.97 -0.14
CA ALA A 57 3.60 11.11 0.28
C ALA A 57 3.19 12.59 0.41
N ARG A 58 4.03 13.40 1.05
CA ARG A 58 3.81 14.85 1.18
C ARG A 58 3.79 15.56 -0.17
N ALA A 59 4.71 15.23 -1.05
CA ALA A 59 4.75 15.81 -2.40
C ALA A 59 3.49 15.49 -3.21
N CYS A 60 2.92 14.28 -3.06
CA CYS A 60 1.65 13.91 -3.68
C CYS A 60 0.46 14.67 -3.05
N GLU A 61 0.42 14.80 -1.73
CA GLU A 61 -0.60 15.59 -1.02
C GLU A 61 -0.56 17.06 -1.45
N ASP A 62 0.62 17.68 -1.47
CA ASP A 62 0.82 19.07 -1.91
C ASP A 62 0.46 19.27 -3.39
N ALA A 63 0.56 18.21 -4.19
CA ALA A 63 0.15 18.20 -5.60
C ALA A 63 -1.37 17.98 -5.80
N GLY A 64 -2.14 17.81 -4.71
CA GLY A 64 -3.59 17.69 -4.70
C GLY A 64 -4.13 16.26 -4.73
N ALA A 65 -3.36 15.25 -4.32
CA ALA A 65 -3.89 13.90 -4.08
C ALA A 65 -5.00 13.94 -3.02
N ASP A 66 -6.08 13.20 -3.24
CA ASP A 66 -7.20 13.08 -2.30
C ASP A 66 -7.00 11.93 -1.28
N GLY A 67 -6.00 11.09 -1.51
CA GLY A 67 -5.59 10.01 -0.62
C GLY A 67 -4.26 9.40 -1.05
N ILE A 68 -3.66 8.66 -0.14
CA ILE A 68 -2.42 7.91 -0.38
C ILE A 68 -2.68 6.44 -0.09
N SER A 69 -2.30 5.55 -1.01
CA SER A 69 -2.27 4.10 -0.75
C SER A 69 -0.82 3.59 -0.73
N LEU A 70 -0.51 2.71 0.18
CA LEU A 70 0.80 2.09 0.32
C LEU A 70 0.72 0.75 1.07
N ILE A 71 1.54 -0.23 0.72
CA ILE A 71 2.69 -0.17 -0.18
C ILE A 71 2.46 -1.05 -1.41
N ASN A 72 3.11 -0.69 -2.52
CA ASN A 72 3.28 -1.63 -3.64
C ASN A 72 4.22 -2.77 -3.23
N THR A 73 4.54 -3.70 -4.12
CA THR A 73 5.44 -4.82 -3.85
C THR A 73 6.89 -4.35 -3.62
N MET A 74 7.60 -5.02 -2.73
CA MET A 74 9.05 -4.87 -2.60
C MET A 74 9.75 -5.56 -3.77
N LEU A 75 10.93 -5.09 -4.14
CA LEU A 75 11.73 -5.72 -5.17
C LEU A 75 12.43 -6.96 -4.59
N GLY A 76 12.26 -8.09 -5.27
CA GLY A 76 12.86 -9.36 -4.87
C GLY A 76 13.41 -10.17 -6.04
N MET A 77 14.16 -11.22 -5.75
CA MET A 77 14.76 -12.12 -6.74
C MET A 77 14.90 -13.55 -6.21
N ARG A 78 14.80 -14.53 -7.09
CA ARG A 78 15.14 -15.94 -6.82
C ARG A 78 15.99 -16.49 -7.94
N VAL A 79 16.91 -17.41 -7.61
CA VAL A 79 17.79 -18.11 -8.54
C VAL A 79 17.39 -19.58 -8.59
N ASN A 80 17.29 -20.14 -9.81
CA ASN A 80 17.12 -21.57 -10.05
C ASN A 80 18.47 -22.25 -9.91
N LEU A 81 18.61 -23.14 -8.94
CA LEU A 81 19.87 -23.82 -8.62
C LEU A 81 20.35 -24.77 -9.73
N ARG A 82 19.43 -25.33 -10.54
CA ARG A 82 19.79 -26.23 -11.65
C ARG A 82 20.34 -25.45 -12.84
N THR A 83 19.62 -24.40 -13.25
CA THR A 83 20.01 -23.59 -14.42
C THR A 83 21.01 -22.49 -14.09
N ARG A 84 21.18 -22.18 -12.79
CA ARG A 84 22.00 -21.06 -12.28
C ARG A 84 21.60 -19.71 -12.87
N LYS A 85 20.30 -19.55 -13.20
CA LYS A 85 19.72 -18.34 -13.80
C LYS A 85 18.60 -17.80 -12.89
N PRO A 86 18.23 -16.51 -13.03
CA PRO A 86 17.01 -15.98 -12.41
C PRO A 86 15.79 -16.83 -12.74
N VAL A 87 14.88 -16.98 -11.77
CA VAL A 87 13.64 -17.76 -11.95
C VAL A 87 12.67 -17.07 -12.90
N ILE A 88 12.63 -15.73 -12.85
CA ILE A 88 11.75 -14.92 -13.69
C ILE A 88 12.54 -14.21 -14.79
N ALA A 89 11.91 -14.01 -15.96
CA ALA A 89 12.56 -13.43 -17.14
C ALA A 89 13.11 -12.01 -16.88
N ASN A 90 12.41 -11.20 -16.08
CA ASN A 90 12.82 -9.84 -15.72
C ASN A 90 13.93 -9.78 -14.64
N THR A 91 14.54 -10.91 -14.29
CA THR A 91 15.57 -11.03 -13.26
C THR A 91 15.04 -10.74 -11.85
N MET A 92 14.46 -9.57 -11.63
CA MET A 92 13.83 -9.12 -10.38
C MET A 92 12.34 -8.86 -10.59
N GLY A 93 11.55 -9.00 -9.52
CA GLY A 93 10.10 -8.78 -9.57
C GLY A 93 9.52 -8.45 -8.21
N GLY A 94 8.21 -8.20 -8.19
CA GLY A 94 7.50 -7.84 -6.97
C GLY A 94 7.47 -8.99 -5.97
N PHE A 95 7.90 -8.70 -4.74
CA PHE A 95 7.81 -9.56 -3.57
C PHE A 95 6.65 -9.08 -2.69
N SER A 96 5.69 -9.96 -2.41
CA SER A 96 4.49 -9.69 -1.62
C SER A 96 4.15 -10.87 -0.71
N GLY A 97 3.08 -10.74 0.07
CA GLY A 97 2.63 -11.75 1.03
C GLY A 97 3.00 -11.39 2.48
N PRO A 98 2.70 -12.26 3.46
CA PRO A 98 2.81 -11.93 4.89
C PRO A 98 4.20 -11.45 5.34
N ALA A 99 5.26 -11.88 4.66
CA ALA A 99 6.63 -11.49 5.01
C ALA A 99 6.92 -9.99 4.87
N ILE A 100 6.14 -9.24 4.05
CA ILE A 100 6.33 -7.80 3.91
C ILE A 100 5.45 -6.99 4.87
N PHE A 101 4.53 -7.62 5.61
CA PHE A 101 3.58 -6.93 6.48
C PHE A 101 4.25 -5.98 7.49
N PRO A 102 5.30 -6.35 8.23
CA PRO A 102 5.94 -5.42 9.17
C PRO A 102 6.55 -4.18 8.49
N VAL A 103 6.99 -4.31 7.24
CA VAL A 103 7.52 -3.19 6.46
C VAL A 103 6.37 -2.26 6.03
N ALA A 104 5.27 -2.85 5.54
CA ALA A 104 4.08 -2.10 5.15
C ALA A 104 3.49 -1.34 6.35
N LEU A 105 3.32 -2.01 7.49
CA LEU A 105 2.81 -1.43 8.73
C LEU A 105 3.63 -0.22 9.19
N ARG A 106 4.96 -0.36 9.22
CA ARG A 106 5.88 0.74 9.55
C ARG A 106 5.70 1.93 8.61
N MET A 107 5.60 1.68 7.30
CA MET A 107 5.45 2.75 6.30
C MET A 107 4.09 3.44 6.42
N VAL A 108 3.01 2.70 6.65
CA VAL A 108 1.68 3.26 6.93
C VAL A 108 1.74 4.16 8.17
N TYR A 109 2.33 3.70 9.26
CA TYR A 109 2.50 4.48 10.49
C TYR A 109 3.25 5.80 10.24
N GLN A 110 4.34 5.77 9.46
CA GLN A 110 5.13 6.96 9.15
C GLN A 110 4.38 7.96 8.27
N VAL A 111 3.70 7.46 7.22
CA VAL A 111 2.97 8.31 6.27
C VAL A 111 1.73 8.91 6.92
N SER A 112 0.93 8.13 7.65
CA SER A 112 -0.29 8.62 8.28
C SER A 112 -0.05 9.75 9.30
N LYS A 113 1.11 9.76 9.96
CA LYS A 113 1.52 10.90 10.81
C LYS A 113 1.96 12.14 10.04
N ALA A 114 2.28 11.99 8.77
CA ALA A 114 2.93 13.03 7.98
C ALA A 114 1.99 13.76 7.02
N VAL A 115 0.88 13.13 6.64
CA VAL A 115 -0.13 13.67 5.70
C VAL A 115 -1.47 13.85 6.40
N LYS A 116 -2.34 14.68 5.82
CA LYS A 116 -3.71 14.94 6.30
C LYS A 116 -4.77 14.18 5.50
N VAL A 117 -4.44 13.78 4.28
CA VAL A 117 -5.34 13.00 3.42
C VAL A 117 -5.48 11.57 3.94
N PRO A 118 -6.60 10.88 3.69
CA PRO A 118 -6.79 9.48 4.06
C PRO A 118 -5.66 8.58 3.55
N VAL A 119 -5.26 7.62 4.40
CA VAL A 119 -4.23 6.63 4.07
C VAL A 119 -4.89 5.26 3.94
N ILE A 120 -4.63 4.56 2.84
CA ILE A 120 -5.07 3.19 2.59
C ILE A 120 -3.86 2.27 2.76
N GLY A 121 -3.93 1.38 3.76
CA GLY A 121 -2.85 0.44 4.07
C GLY A 121 -2.97 -0.85 3.26
N MET A 122 -1.86 -1.33 2.70
CA MET A 122 -1.78 -2.63 2.06
C MET A 122 -0.37 -3.21 2.16
N GLY A 123 -0.25 -4.52 2.02
CA GLY A 123 1.03 -5.23 2.00
C GLY A 123 1.09 -6.32 3.06
N GLY A 124 0.85 -7.57 2.64
CA GLY A 124 0.93 -8.74 3.49
C GLY A 124 -0.27 -9.03 4.37
N VAL A 125 -1.31 -8.22 4.33
CA VAL A 125 -2.56 -8.41 5.08
C VAL A 125 -3.19 -9.75 4.73
N SER A 126 -3.46 -10.59 5.75
CA SER A 126 -3.97 -11.95 5.60
C SER A 126 -4.97 -12.37 6.70
N SER A 127 -5.17 -11.54 7.72
CA SER A 127 -6.07 -11.78 8.85
C SER A 127 -6.84 -10.52 9.27
N ALA A 128 -7.83 -10.68 10.13
CA ALA A 128 -8.54 -9.55 10.74
C ALA A 128 -7.63 -8.79 11.74
N GLU A 129 -6.74 -9.48 12.41
CA GLU A 129 -5.71 -8.86 13.25
C GLU A 129 -4.83 -7.91 12.43
N ASP A 130 -4.36 -8.33 11.24
CA ASP A 130 -3.55 -7.48 10.36
C ASP A 130 -4.32 -6.20 9.96
N VAL A 131 -5.64 -6.31 9.74
CA VAL A 131 -6.48 -5.14 9.44
C VAL A 131 -6.50 -4.17 10.62
N ILE A 132 -6.71 -4.69 11.84
CA ILE A 132 -6.71 -3.87 13.06
C ILE A 132 -5.35 -3.20 13.28
N GLU A 133 -4.25 -3.92 13.07
CA GLU A 133 -2.90 -3.34 13.17
C GLU A 133 -2.68 -2.21 12.16
N MET A 134 -3.10 -2.38 10.89
CA MET A 134 -3.03 -1.33 9.88
C MET A 134 -3.83 -0.09 10.28
N MET A 135 -5.04 -0.27 10.85
CA MET A 135 -5.87 0.85 11.30
C MET A 135 -5.26 1.53 12.52
N LEU A 136 -4.74 0.78 13.49
CA LEU A 136 -3.99 1.34 14.63
C LEU A 136 -2.77 2.16 14.15
N ALA A 137 -2.10 1.73 13.09
CA ALA A 137 -1.00 2.47 12.46
C ALA A 137 -1.46 3.71 11.67
N GLY A 138 -2.78 3.95 11.53
CA GLY A 138 -3.35 5.15 10.92
C GLY A 138 -3.97 4.94 9.54
N ALA A 139 -4.10 3.71 9.06
CA ALA A 139 -4.86 3.46 7.84
C ALA A 139 -6.36 3.69 8.08
N THR A 140 -7.02 4.42 7.17
CA THR A 140 -8.49 4.62 7.16
C THR A 140 -9.22 3.53 6.42
N ALA A 141 -8.53 2.81 5.56
CA ALA A 141 -9.01 1.62 4.85
C ALA A 141 -7.84 0.66 4.62
N VAL A 142 -8.16 -0.61 4.35
CA VAL A 142 -7.15 -1.66 4.14
C VAL A 142 -7.46 -2.44 2.87
N GLU A 143 -6.43 -2.69 2.07
CA GLU A 143 -6.53 -3.54 0.88
C GLU A 143 -5.85 -4.89 1.10
N VAL A 144 -6.49 -5.94 0.58
CA VAL A 144 -6.00 -7.32 0.64
C VAL A 144 -5.63 -7.78 -0.77
N GLY A 145 -4.35 -8.01 -1.02
CA GLY A 145 -3.83 -8.42 -2.33
C GLY A 145 -3.44 -9.90 -2.38
N ALA A 146 -2.19 -10.22 -2.04
CA ALA A 146 -1.58 -11.53 -2.21
C ALA A 146 -2.34 -12.67 -1.52
N ALA A 147 -3.02 -12.42 -0.41
CA ALA A 147 -3.82 -13.43 0.29
C ALA A 147 -4.94 -14.01 -0.60
N ASN A 148 -5.55 -13.20 -1.48
CA ASN A 148 -6.58 -13.66 -2.42
C ASN A 148 -6.03 -14.60 -3.52
N LEU A 149 -4.71 -14.59 -3.78
CA LEU A 149 -4.08 -15.54 -4.71
C LEU A 149 -3.90 -16.93 -4.07
N VAL A 150 -3.82 -16.98 -2.75
CA VAL A 150 -3.72 -18.23 -1.97
C VAL A 150 -5.12 -18.76 -1.64
N ASN A 151 -6.00 -17.87 -1.16
CA ASN A 151 -7.41 -18.16 -0.87
C ASN A 151 -8.29 -17.10 -1.58
N PRO A 152 -9.02 -17.46 -2.64
CA PRO A 152 -9.88 -16.50 -3.35
C PRO A 152 -10.96 -15.84 -2.48
N PHE A 153 -11.20 -16.39 -1.31
CA PHE A 153 -12.17 -15.88 -0.35
C PHE A 153 -11.53 -15.13 0.83
N ALA A 154 -10.20 -14.88 0.80
CA ALA A 154 -9.47 -14.26 1.90
C ALA A 154 -10.12 -12.95 2.39
N SER A 155 -10.45 -12.03 1.50
CA SER A 155 -11.10 -10.76 1.86
C SER A 155 -12.45 -10.97 2.54
N ARG A 156 -13.27 -11.92 2.05
CA ARG A 156 -14.56 -12.27 2.68
C ARG A 156 -14.34 -12.84 4.08
N ASP A 157 -13.38 -13.74 4.22
CA ASP A 157 -13.12 -14.44 5.47
C ASP A 157 -12.57 -13.47 6.53
N ILE A 158 -11.69 -12.54 6.13
CA ILE A 158 -11.22 -11.43 6.96
C ILE A 158 -12.40 -10.57 7.45
N VAL A 159 -13.28 -10.13 6.56
CA VAL A 159 -14.45 -9.30 6.92
C VAL A 159 -15.38 -10.06 7.89
N ARG A 160 -15.56 -11.36 7.69
CA ARG A 160 -16.42 -12.20 8.58
C ARG A 160 -15.82 -12.41 9.96
N SER A 161 -14.50 -12.47 10.08
CA SER A 161 -13.82 -12.65 11.36
C SER A 161 -13.59 -11.34 12.12
N LEU A 162 -13.75 -10.17 11.47
CA LEU A 162 -13.57 -8.87 12.13
C LEU A 162 -14.42 -8.69 13.40
N PRO A 163 -15.71 -9.01 13.45
CA PRO A 163 -16.51 -8.80 14.67
C PRO A 163 -15.98 -9.58 15.87
N GLU A 164 -15.61 -10.85 15.70
CA GLU A 164 -15.02 -11.69 16.76
C GLU A 164 -13.65 -11.17 17.20
N THR A 165 -12.83 -10.75 16.23
CA THR A 165 -11.51 -10.17 16.51
C THR A 165 -11.64 -8.83 17.25
N MET A 166 -12.60 -7.99 16.87
CA MET A 166 -12.90 -6.74 17.58
C MET A 166 -13.33 -6.99 19.03
N GLU A 167 -14.22 -7.97 19.26
CA GLU A 167 -14.65 -8.36 20.61
C GLU A 167 -13.45 -8.83 21.46
N LYS A 168 -12.59 -9.68 20.90
CA LYS A 168 -11.37 -10.19 21.55
C LYS A 168 -10.46 -9.06 22.05
N TYR A 169 -10.37 -7.96 21.30
CA TYR A 169 -9.52 -6.80 21.64
C TYR A 169 -10.29 -5.61 22.26
N GLY A 170 -11.58 -5.78 22.59
CA GLY A 170 -12.40 -4.74 23.21
C GLY A 170 -12.69 -3.53 22.30
N ILE A 171 -12.67 -3.73 20.99
CA ILE A 171 -12.92 -2.69 19.99
C ILE A 171 -14.41 -2.70 19.65
N GLN A 172 -15.10 -1.58 19.88
CA GLN A 172 -16.51 -1.44 19.56
C GLN A 172 -16.74 -0.87 18.16
N ILE A 173 -15.92 0.10 17.75
CA ILE A 173 -16.04 0.80 16.47
C ILE A 173 -14.64 0.87 15.83
N LEU A 174 -14.51 0.36 14.60
CA LEU A 174 -13.23 0.32 13.89
C LEU A 174 -12.64 1.71 13.63
N SER A 175 -13.47 2.71 13.33
CA SER A 175 -12.98 4.07 13.10
C SER A 175 -12.31 4.70 14.32
N ASP A 176 -12.67 4.26 15.53
CA ASP A 176 -12.16 4.86 16.77
C ASP A 176 -10.72 4.45 17.08
N ILE A 177 -10.24 3.37 16.43
CA ILE A 177 -8.86 2.88 16.61
C ILE A 177 -7.88 3.46 15.58
N ILE A 178 -8.36 4.24 14.60
CA ILE A 178 -7.48 4.79 13.55
C ILE A 178 -6.41 5.69 14.18
N GLY A 179 -5.15 5.33 13.98
CA GLY A 179 -4.01 6.04 14.55
C GLY A 179 -3.82 5.83 16.05
N GLY A 180 -4.51 4.87 16.66
CA GLY A 180 -4.41 4.61 18.11
C GLY A 180 -3.02 4.16 18.58
N ALA A 181 -2.10 3.82 17.65
CA ALA A 181 -0.71 3.52 17.95
C ALA A 181 0.23 4.75 17.87
N HIS A 182 -0.28 5.96 17.56
CA HIS A 182 0.52 7.19 17.42
C HIS A 182 0.93 7.81 18.74
#